data_621b991426b0a64dae91a5ddb22ed226
#
_entry.id   621b991426b0a64dae91a5ddb22ed226
#
_cell.length_a   1.000
_cell.length_b   1.000
_cell.length_c   1.000
_cell.angle_alpha   90.00
_cell.angle_beta   90.00
_cell.angle_gamma   90.00
#
_symmetry.space_group_name_H-M   'P 1'
#
loop_
_entity.id
_entity.type
_entity.pdbx_description
1 polymer ?
#
loop_
_entity_poly.entity_id
_entity_poly.type
_entity_poly.pdbx_seq_one_letter_code
_entity_poly.pdbx_strand_id
1 'polypeptide(L)'
;MEKQFTLKKLVIYLSCVFVALILLSLLALSVSSHKTVAAFYGISEPNQKNIQAILQTTSIKKNKKKEAYHFVTLDSSVSLKKALKAAGTPDLLFIYGGLNADYAASVSAQKKAGFTTDILNGMYSNIRQTAKIEKNKVTAVPVLVDHYEIDVQRAKFESSSISQINLLSDLEEFARIAKSSTVGPVIFAAGNDVELINVFGALVEAVSGRKAVEAGIEKIRKTVSVGKTSQSSFYSLLLELTSQGGEWHEAAELLKHWSKINILPKNIYQMQKNDVRAFLESNLSVVAFMSLSDHRSLKRDIISRYSSSFIPGTAINVERNLTAPVIYAIQMKKGKQAHSSVILLADSLQTSLCAKTGLAPVQKNCPTPDIQSDDVRYLVAASGVPLPMLSESAFTNKPNRTAFAEALRTILKD
;
A
#
# COMPACT_ATOMS: atom_id res chain seq x y z
N MET A 1 22.80 50.21 61.16
CA MET A 1 22.12 50.38 59.83
C MET A 1 22.83 49.66 58.71
N GLU A 2 24.11 49.53 58.66
CA GLU A 2 24.87 48.86 57.58
C GLU A 2 24.58 47.36 57.42
N LYS A 3 24.43 46.61 58.53
CA LYS A 3 24.14 45.14 58.45
C LYS A 3 22.75 44.79 57.90
N GLN A 4 21.73 45.63 58.05
CA GLN A 4 20.41 45.44 57.53
C GLN A 4 20.37 45.74 56.03
N PHE A 5 21.19 46.63 55.55
CA PHE A 5 21.29 46.99 54.12
C PHE A 5 21.97 45.89 53.30
N THR A 6 22.96 45.19 53.90
CA THR A 6 23.64 44.02 53.29
C THR A 6 22.74 42.80 53.22
N LEU A 7 21.92 42.56 54.23
CA LEU A 7 20.99 41.40 54.25
C LEU A 7 19.85 41.54 53.21
N LYS A 8 19.31 42.77 53.06
CA LYS A 8 18.30 43.04 52.01
C LYS A 8 18.86 42.85 50.61
N LYS A 9 20.10 43.32 50.34
CA LYS A 9 20.75 43.06 49.05
C LYS A 9 21.01 41.61 48.78
N LEU A 10 21.41 40.85 49.79
CA LEU A 10 21.65 39.40 49.68
C LEU A 10 20.34 38.63 49.37
N VAL A 11 19.23 38.99 50.02
CA VAL A 11 17.92 38.36 49.78
C VAL A 11 17.42 38.68 48.37
N ILE A 12 17.58 39.91 47.90
CA ILE A 12 17.22 40.29 46.53
C ILE A 12 18.08 39.53 45.51
N TYR A 13 19.37 39.38 45.72
CA TYR A 13 20.27 38.63 44.85
C TYR A 13 19.92 37.15 44.79
N LEU A 14 19.66 36.51 45.93
CA LEU A 14 19.21 35.13 46.02
C LEU A 14 17.85 34.91 45.33
N SER A 15 16.94 35.87 45.48
CA SER A 15 15.62 35.81 44.80
C SER A 15 15.78 35.93 43.28
N CYS A 16 16.64 36.81 42.78
CA CYS A 16 16.92 36.94 41.35
C CYS A 16 17.59 35.69 40.78
N VAL A 17 18.54 35.08 41.50
CA VAL A 17 19.18 33.83 41.10
C VAL A 17 18.15 32.66 41.08
N PHE A 18 17.26 32.59 42.05
CA PHE A 18 16.22 31.58 42.14
C PHE A 18 15.21 31.73 40.98
N VAL A 19 14.78 32.95 40.67
CA VAL A 19 13.91 33.21 39.50
C VAL A 19 14.61 32.87 38.18
N ALA A 20 15.90 33.22 38.06
CA ALA A 20 16.69 32.86 36.88
C ALA A 20 16.86 31.34 36.72
N LEU A 21 17.03 30.60 37.84
CA LEU A 21 17.07 29.11 37.82
C LEU A 21 15.72 28.47 37.48
N ILE A 22 14.61 29.07 37.96
CA ILE A 22 13.26 28.63 37.57
C ILE A 22 13.01 28.90 36.08
N LEU A 23 13.38 30.06 35.57
CA LEU A 23 13.27 30.42 34.15
C LEU A 23 14.15 29.52 33.28
N LEU A 24 15.37 29.20 33.70
CA LEU A 24 16.26 28.27 33.04
C LEU A 24 15.70 26.81 33.08
N SER A 25 15.11 26.40 34.20
CA SER A 25 14.48 25.07 34.30
C SER A 25 13.20 25.00 33.47
N LEU A 26 12.39 26.06 33.40
CA LEU A 26 11.23 26.17 32.54
C LEU A 26 11.62 26.22 31.04
N LEU A 27 12.69 26.91 30.70
CA LEU A 27 13.31 26.89 29.37
C LEU A 27 13.87 25.51 29.03
N ALA A 28 14.52 24.82 29.95
CA ALA A 28 15.02 23.47 29.79
C ALA A 28 13.88 22.43 29.67
N LEU A 29 12.77 22.64 30.39
CA LEU A 29 11.54 21.82 30.25
C LEU A 29 10.76 22.15 28.95
N SER A 30 10.83 23.40 28.46
CA SER A 30 10.22 23.78 27.18
C SER A 30 11.02 23.31 25.95
N VAL A 31 12.27 22.92 26.10
CA VAL A 31 13.06 22.13 25.15
C VAL A 31 12.71 20.64 25.33
N SER A 32 11.43 20.33 25.50
CA SER A 32 10.95 18.96 25.29
C SER A 32 11.26 18.62 23.84
N SER A 33 12.10 17.65 23.60
CA SER A 33 12.42 17.14 22.28
C SER A 33 11.11 16.76 21.60
N HIS A 34 10.59 17.62 20.72
CA HIS A 34 9.39 17.28 19.93
C HIS A 34 9.73 16.04 19.11
N LYS A 35 9.16 14.91 19.53
CA LYS A 35 9.27 13.66 18.77
C LYS A 35 8.58 13.85 17.42
N THR A 36 9.26 13.52 16.34
CA THR A 36 8.67 13.52 15.01
C THR A 36 7.59 12.42 14.95
N VAL A 37 6.35 12.79 14.70
CA VAL A 37 5.24 11.86 14.60
C VAL A 37 5.21 11.29 13.18
N ALA A 38 5.46 9.99 13.04
CA ALA A 38 5.34 9.24 11.79
C ALA A 38 4.10 8.34 11.86
N ALA A 39 3.16 8.54 10.93
CA ALA A 39 1.90 7.83 10.89
C ALA A 39 1.81 6.89 9.69
N PHE A 40 1.04 5.82 9.84
CA PHE A 40 0.72 4.85 8.80
C PHE A 40 -0.78 4.79 8.59
N TYR A 41 -1.22 4.77 7.34
CA TYR A 41 -2.62 4.64 6.99
C TYR A 41 -2.79 3.58 5.89
N GLY A 42 -3.49 2.49 6.20
CA GLY A 42 -3.73 1.38 5.28
C GLY A 42 -2.51 0.51 4.95
N ILE A 43 -1.34 0.78 5.54
CA ILE A 43 -0.13 -0.02 5.37
C ILE A 43 -0.19 -1.26 6.26
N SER A 44 0.20 -2.42 5.75
CA SER A 44 0.22 -3.67 6.51
C SER A 44 1.17 -3.59 7.73
N GLU A 45 0.84 -4.28 8.81
CA GLU A 45 1.63 -4.26 10.04
C GLU A 45 3.10 -4.69 9.82
N PRO A 46 3.43 -5.73 9.03
CA PRO A 46 4.82 -6.06 8.71
C PRO A 46 5.57 -4.91 8.04
N ASN A 47 4.96 -4.26 7.04
CA ASN A 47 5.59 -3.13 6.36
C ASN A 47 5.73 -1.91 7.27
N GLN A 48 4.76 -1.64 8.16
CA GLN A 48 4.89 -0.60 9.19
C GLN A 48 6.13 -0.86 10.07
N LYS A 49 6.28 -2.08 10.60
CA LYS A 49 7.43 -2.47 11.45
C LYS A 49 8.77 -2.32 10.71
N ASN A 50 8.81 -2.70 9.44
CA ASN A 50 10.01 -2.59 8.62
C ASN A 50 10.40 -1.12 8.37
N ILE A 51 9.44 -0.26 8.00
CA ILE A 51 9.67 1.18 7.81
C ILE A 51 10.08 1.84 9.12
N GLN A 52 9.42 1.50 10.24
CA GLN A 52 9.78 1.99 11.57
C GLN A 52 11.23 1.65 11.93
N ALA A 53 11.65 0.40 11.71
CA ALA A 53 13.01 -0.04 11.98
C ALA A 53 14.06 0.76 11.18
N ILE A 54 13.76 1.07 9.90
CA ILE A 54 14.64 1.90 9.06
C ILE A 54 14.70 3.34 9.58
N LEU A 55 13.57 3.95 9.92
CA LEU A 55 13.54 5.31 10.45
C LEU A 55 14.29 5.42 11.79
N GLN A 56 14.20 4.42 12.65
CA GLN A 56 14.93 4.39 13.92
C GLN A 56 16.45 4.35 13.72
N THR A 57 16.95 3.67 12.68
CA THR A 57 18.39 3.63 12.40
C THR A 57 18.96 4.99 11.97
N THR A 58 18.13 5.84 11.33
CA THR A 58 18.56 7.17 10.92
C THR A 58 18.76 8.13 12.10
N SER A 59 17.98 7.93 13.16
CA SER A 59 18.08 8.74 14.38
C SER A 59 19.39 8.54 15.16
N ILE A 60 19.99 7.33 15.06
CA ILE A 60 21.18 6.95 15.82
C ILE A 60 22.45 7.57 15.20
N LYS A 61 22.49 7.82 13.90
CA LYS A 61 23.68 8.33 13.18
C LYS A 61 23.90 9.84 13.29
N LYS A 62 22.88 10.61 13.66
CA LYS A 62 22.97 12.08 13.78
C LYS A 62 22.91 12.54 15.24
N ASN A 63 24.06 12.55 15.91
CA ASN A 63 24.35 13.28 17.16
C ASN A 63 23.44 13.13 18.38
N LYS A 64 24.01 12.52 19.43
CA LYS A 64 23.89 12.69 20.90
C LYS A 64 22.55 13.08 21.57
N LYS A 65 21.53 13.53 20.88
CA LYS A 65 20.14 13.61 21.35
C LYS A 65 19.30 12.76 20.40
N LYS A 66 18.83 11.60 20.85
CA LYS A 66 17.87 10.75 20.17
C LYS A 66 16.62 11.57 19.86
N GLU A 67 16.51 12.14 18.67
CA GLU A 67 15.21 12.55 18.13
C GLU A 67 14.45 11.26 17.86
N ALA A 68 13.69 10.80 18.85
CA ALA A 68 12.92 9.59 18.74
C ALA A 68 11.66 9.88 17.93
N TYR A 69 11.38 9.05 16.92
CA TYR A 69 10.08 9.02 16.29
C TYR A 69 9.03 8.55 17.30
N HIS A 70 7.84 9.11 17.15
CA HIS A 70 6.62 8.56 17.71
C HIS A 70 5.80 7.98 16.55
N PHE A 71 5.57 6.67 16.56
CA PHE A 71 4.85 5.97 15.50
C PHE A 71 3.37 5.80 15.87
N VAL A 72 2.49 6.08 14.91
CA VAL A 72 1.04 5.99 15.08
C VAL A 72 0.44 5.25 13.89
N THR A 73 -0.42 4.29 14.13
CA THR A 73 -1.29 3.71 13.08
C THR A 73 -2.62 4.44 13.10
N LEU A 74 -2.97 5.07 11.99
CA LEU A 74 -4.25 5.75 11.81
C LEU A 74 -5.33 4.73 11.43
N ASP A 75 -6.54 4.97 11.91
CA ASP A 75 -7.70 4.13 11.59
C ASP A 75 -8.07 4.24 10.11
N SER A 76 -7.78 3.19 9.34
CA SER A 76 -8.11 3.09 7.91
C SER A 76 -9.54 2.61 7.63
N SER A 77 -10.33 2.35 8.68
CA SER A 77 -11.76 2.06 8.52
C SER A 77 -12.58 3.31 8.15
N VAL A 78 -12.10 4.49 8.53
CA VAL A 78 -12.68 5.79 8.16
C VAL A 78 -11.81 6.45 7.09
N SER A 79 -12.31 7.54 6.46
CA SER A 79 -11.49 8.32 5.53
C SER A 79 -10.30 8.97 6.25
N LEU A 80 -9.18 9.15 5.52
CA LEU A 80 -8.00 9.81 6.09
C LEU A 80 -8.33 11.17 6.72
N LYS A 81 -9.24 11.94 6.10
CA LYS A 81 -9.72 13.21 6.66
C LYS A 81 -10.29 13.06 8.08
N LYS A 82 -11.10 12.02 8.30
CA LYS A 82 -11.65 11.72 9.63
C LYS A 82 -10.60 11.22 10.59
N ALA A 83 -9.72 10.33 10.14
CA ALA A 83 -8.61 9.80 10.95
C ALA A 83 -7.67 10.92 11.42
N LEU A 84 -7.29 11.86 10.54
CA LEU A 84 -6.46 13.01 10.90
C LEU A 84 -7.17 14.00 11.84
N LYS A 85 -8.51 14.14 11.72
CA LYS A 85 -9.27 14.95 12.67
C LYS A 85 -9.26 14.36 14.08
N ALA A 86 -9.30 13.04 14.20
CA ALA A 86 -9.31 12.33 15.49
C ALA A 86 -7.91 12.26 16.12
N ALA A 87 -6.87 11.90 15.36
CA ALA A 87 -5.52 11.65 15.88
C ALA A 87 -4.58 12.87 15.79
N GLY A 88 -5.00 13.95 15.12
CA GLY A 88 -4.14 15.07 14.76
C GLY A 88 -3.32 14.79 13.50
N THR A 89 -2.80 15.86 12.90
CA THR A 89 -1.94 15.77 11.70
C THR A 89 -0.53 15.34 12.12
N PRO A 90 0.02 14.23 11.61
CA PRO A 90 1.39 13.80 11.86
C PRO A 90 2.41 14.73 11.16
N ASP A 91 3.70 14.53 11.39
CA ASP A 91 4.77 15.20 10.65
C ASP A 91 5.07 14.47 9.34
N LEU A 92 4.99 13.14 9.37
CA LEU A 92 5.25 12.23 8.24
C LEU A 92 4.13 11.20 8.15
N LEU A 93 3.63 10.94 6.95
CA LEU A 93 2.59 9.95 6.67
C LEU A 93 3.07 8.96 5.60
N PHE A 94 2.84 7.67 5.86
CA PHE A 94 3.01 6.59 4.88
C PHE A 94 1.63 6.07 4.47
N ILE A 95 1.41 5.97 3.15
CA ILE A 95 0.10 5.63 2.58
C ILE A 95 0.25 5.05 1.18
N TYR A 96 -0.63 4.13 0.80
CA TYR A 96 -0.77 3.70 -0.59
C TYR A 96 -1.42 4.77 -1.46
N GLY A 97 -1.07 4.78 -2.76
CA GLY A 97 -1.67 5.65 -3.76
C GLY A 97 -3.20 5.46 -3.86
N GLY A 98 -3.91 6.54 -4.16
CA GLY A 98 -5.36 6.58 -4.29
C GLY A 98 -5.95 7.86 -3.68
N LEU A 99 -7.28 7.91 -3.51
CA LEU A 99 -8.02 9.11 -3.08
C LEU A 99 -7.54 9.69 -1.75
N ASN A 100 -7.19 8.83 -0.79
CA ASN A 100 -6.69 9.29 0.52
C ASN A 100 -5.27 9.87 0.40
N ALA A 101 -4.42 9.35 -0.49
CA ALA A 101 -3.10 9.92 -0.76
C ALA A 101 -3.22 11.28 -1.48
N ASP A 102 -4.17 11.44 -2.40
CA ASP A 102 -4.46 12.72 -3.05
C ASP A 102 -4.88 13.78 -2.02
N TYR A 103 -5.74 13.40 -1.08
CA TYR A 103 -6.13 14.27 0.03
C TYR A 103 -4.92 14.65 0.91
N ALA A 104 -4.05 13.69 1.26
CA ALA A 104 -2.86 13.96 2.05
C ALA A 104 -1.87 14.91 1.34
N ALA A 105 -1.68 14.70 0.03
CA ALA A 105 -0.86 15.57 -0.81
C ALA A 105 -1.37 17.03 -0.80
N SER A 106 -2.69 17.20 -0.92
CA SER A 106 -3.34 18.51 -0.84
C SER A 106 -3.15 19.19 0.53
N VAL A 107 -3.29 18.43 1.63
CA VAL A 107 -3.00 18.93 2.99
C VAL A 107 -1.54 19.35 3.14
N SER A 108 -0.59 18.54 2.62
CA SER A 108 0.84 18.87 2.59
C SER A 108 1.11 20.19 1.87
N ALA A 109 0.52 20.40 0.69
CA ALA A 109 0.62 21.61 -0.08
C ALA A 109 0.08 22.84 0.66
N GLN A 110 -1.08 22.72 1.34
CA GLN A 110 -1.68 23.78 2.15
C GLN A 110 -0.77 24.19 3.32
N LYS A 111 -0.07 23.23 3.92
CA LYS A 111 0.92 23.46 5.00
C LYS A 111 2.27 23.93 4.47
N LYS A 112 2.40 24.17 3.14
CA LYS A 112 3.65 24.55 2.46
C LYS A 112 4.79 23.57 2.76
N ALA A 113 4.47 22.31 3.07
CA ALA A 113 5.38 21.18 3.10
C ALA A 113 5.57 20.65 1.66
N GLY A 114 6.60 19.86 1.43
CA GLY A 114 6.91 19.32 0.10
C GLY A 114 8.33 19.63 -0.34
N PHE A 115 8.72 19.05 -1.46
CA PHE A 115 10.10 18.97 -1.95
C PHE A 115 10.22 19.62 -3.32
N THR A 116 11.45 19.98 -3.71
CA THR A 116 11.76 20.26 -5.12
C THR A 116 11.65 18.98 -5.95
N THR A 117 11.51 19.11 -7.26
CA THR A 117 11.41 17.98 -8.18
C THR A 117 12.68 17.12 -8.21
N ASP A 118 13.81 17.66 -7.72
CA ASP A 118 15.09 16.93 -7.64
C ASP A 118 15.01 15.65 -6.80
N ILE A 119 14.08 15.59 -5.82
CA ILE A 119 13.85 14.39 -5.03
C ILE A 119 13.43 13.17 -5.87
N LEU A 120 12.94 13.41 -7.08
CA LEU A 120 12.52 12.37 -8.02
C LEU A 120 13.66 11.94 -8.97
N ASN A 121 14.84 12.58 -8.87
CA ASN A 121 15.98 12.22 -9.69
C ASN A 121 16.45 10.82 -9.34
N GLY A 122 16.86 10.06 -10.38
CA GLY A 122 17.24 8.66 -10.21
C GLY A 122 16.10 7.65 -10.20
N MET A 123 14.84 8.08 -10.04
CA MET A 123 13.67 7.18 -10.17
C MET A 123 13.37 6.84 -11.63
N TYR A 124 12.74 5.70 -11.87
CA TYR A 124 12.18 5.37 -13.18
C TYR A 124 11.10 6.37 -13.59
N SER A 125 11.03 6.70 -14.90
CA SER A 125 10.12 7.71 -15.40
C SER A 125 8.66 7.41 -15.07
N ASN A 126 8.24 6.16 -15.18
CA ASN A 126 6.88 5.70 -14.89
C ASN A 126 6.54 5.84 -13.40
N ILE A 127 7.49 5.56 -12.51
CA ILE A 127 7.30 5.78 -11.05
C ILE A 127 7.28 7.27 -10.73
N ARG A 128 8.14 8.08 -11.34
CA ARG A 128 8.12 9.55 -11.18
C ARG A 128 6.76 10.15 -11.51
N GLN A 129 6.06 9.62 -12.53
CA GLN A 129 4.72 10.08 -12.92
C GLN A 129 3.66 9.81 -11.86
N THR A 130 3.88 8.88 -10.93
CA THR A 130 2.96 8.64 -9.81
C THR A 130 3.09 9.67 -8.69
N ALA A 131 4.21 10.41 -8.61
CA ALA A 131 4.42 11.43 -7.60
C ALA A 131 3.34 12.50 -7.68
N LYS A 132 2.86 12.97 -6.52
CA LYS A 132 1.88 14.05 -6.48
C LYS A 132 2.60 15.39 -6.44
N ILE A 133 2.29 16.24 -7.40
CA ILE A 133 2.90 17.58 -7.52
C ILE A 133 1.80 18.62 -7.40
N GLU A 134 1.91 19.48 -6.40
CA GLU A 134 1.02 20.59 -6.18
C GLU A 134 1.82 21.89 -5.98
N LYS A 135 1.41 22.96 -6.65
CA LYS A 135 2.07 24.28 -6.57
C LYS A 135 3.58 24.19 -6.79
N ASN A 136 4.00 23.45 -7.81
CA ASN A 136 5.39 23.21 -8.20
C ASN A 136 6.25 22.51 -7.12
N LYS A 137 5.62 21.77 -6.19
CA LYS A 137 6.30 20.96 -5.18
C LYS A 137 5.82 19.54 -5.21
N VAL A 138 6.73 18.59 -5.04
CA VAL A 138 6.41 17.20 -4.82
C VAL A 138 5.87 17.06 -3.39
N THR A 139 4.60 16.73 -3.27
CA THR A 139 3.88 16.61 -1.98
C THR A 139 3.72 15.18 -1.52
N ALA A 140 3.71 14.21 -2.45
CA ALA A 140 3.77 12.79 -2.15
C ALA A 140 4.92 12.15 -2.93
N VAL A 141 5.91 11.64 -2.20
CA VAL A 141 7.14 11.06 -2.76
C VAL A 141 7.00 9.54 -2.78
N PRO A 142 7.12 8.87 -3.94
CA PRO A 142 7.17 7.42 -4.03
C PRO A 142 8.38 6.89 -3.24
N VAL A 143 8.21 5.83 -2.45
CA VAL A 143 9.31 5.21 -1.69
C VAL A 143 9.41 3.70 -1.87
N LEU A 144 8.33 3.02 -2.22
CA LEU A 144 8.28 1.58 -2.51
C LEU A 144 7.21 1.29 -3.54
N VAL A 145 7.39 0.22 -4.30
CA VAL A 145 6.38 -0.32 -5.22
C VAL A 145 6.02 -1.73 -4.76
N ASP A 146 4.74 -1.95 -4.52
CA ASP A 146 4.11 -3.24 -4.32
C ASP A 146 3.56 -3.77 -5.65
N HIS A 147 3.00 -4.97 -5.70
CA HIS A 147 2.41 -5.54 -6.91
C HIS A 147 1.33 -6.55 -6.57
N TYR A 148 0.24 -6.58 -7.32
CA TYR A 148 -0.71 -7.70 -7.30
C TYR A 148 -0.27 -8.75 -8.30
N GLU A 149 -0.09 -9.98 -7.83
CA GLU A 149 0.58 -11.05 -8.55
C GLU A 149 -0.12 -12.40 -8.35
N ILE A 150 0.35 -13.40 -9.08
CA ILE A 150 0.07 -14.80 -8.82
C ILE A 150 1.28 -15.47 -8.19
N ASP A 151 1.04 -16.26 -7.15
CA ASP A 151 2.05 -17.12 -6.54
C ASP A 151 1.79 -18.55 -6.96
N VAL A 152 2.73 -19.14 -7.68
CA VAL A 152 2.62 -20.47 -8.31
C VAL A 152 3.48 -21.48 -7.56
N GLN A 153 2.92 -22.63 -7.18
CA GLN A 153 3.63 -23.68 -6.47
C GLN A 153 4.67 -24.34 -7.39
N ARG A 154 5.97 -24.13 -7.10
CA ARG A 154 7.10 -24.53 -7.93
C ARG A 154 7.10 -26.02 -8.27
N ALA A 155 7.07 -26.89 -7.27
CA ALA A 155 7.15 -28.34 -7.48
C ALA A 155 6.02 -28.89 -8.35
N LYS A 156 4.79 -28.36 -8.22
CA LYS A 156 3.67 -28.75 -9.08
C LYS A 156 3.80 -28.21 -10.48
N PHE A 157 4.30 -26.98 -10.63
CA PHE A 157 4.54 -26.36 -11.92
C PHE A 157 5.65 -27.12 -12.69
N GLU A 158 6.79 -27.39 -12.05
CA GLU A 158 7.90 -28.13 -12.63
C GLU A 158 7.53 -29.58 -13.03
N SER A 159 6.59 -30.19 -12.33
CA SER A 159 6.08 -31.55 -12.65
C SER A 159 4.91 -31.55 -13.64
N SER A 160 4.41 -30.39 -14.04
CA SER A 160 3.33 -30.27 -15.03
C SER A 160 3.85 -30.32 -16.46
N SER A 161 2.93 -30.49 -17.43
CA SER A 161 3.23 -30.35 -18.85
C SER A 161 3.28 -28.90 -19.34
N ILE A 162 2.99 -27.94 -18.47
CA ILE A 162 2.96 -26.51 -18.78
C ILE A 162 4.38 -25.94 -18.62
N SER A 163 4.98 -25.48 -19.69
CA SER A 163 6.33 -24.92 -19.67
C SER A 163 6.37 -23.44 -19.20
N GLN A 164 5.31 -22.68 -19.46
CA GLN A 164 5.20 -21.26 -19.13
C GLN A 164 3.72 -20.88 -18.91
N ILE A 165 3.49 -19.90 -18.05
CA ILE A 165 2.19 -19.25 -17.86
C ILE A 165 2.27 -17.86 -18.49
N ASN A 166 1.94 -17.75 -19.76
CA ASN A 166 1.95 -16.49 -20.51
C ASN A 166 0.56 -15.85 -20.62
N LEU A 167 -0.47 -16.68 -20.61
CA LEU A 167 -1.87 -16.28 -20.72
C LEU A 167 -2.69 -16.84 -19.56
N LEU A 168 -3.84 -16.23 -19.29
CA LEU A 168 -4.80 -16.75 -18.31
C LEU A 168 -5.31 -18.14 -18.66
N SER A 169 -5.35 -18.52 -19.94
CA SER A 169 -5.65 -19.89 -20.39
C SER A 169 -4.60 -20.90 -19.93
N ASP A 170 -3.32 -20.53 -19.92
CA ASP A 170 -2.25 -21.42 -19.42
C ASP A 170 -2.37 -21.61 -17.91
N LEU A 171 -2.73 -20.53 -17.18
CA LEU A 171 -3.00 -20.60 -15.75
C LEU A 171 -4.18 -21.52 -15.44
N GLU A 172 -5.27 -21.39 -16.21
CA GLU A 172 -6.44 -22.24 -16.07
C GLU A 172 -6.10 -23.71 -16.34
N GLU A 173 -5.37 -24.00 -17.40
CA GLU A 173 -4.93 -25.35 -17.73
C GLU A 173 -4.05 -25.94 -16.63
N PHE A 174 -3.08 -25.17 -16.11
CA PHE A 174 -2.26 -25.60 -14.97
C PHE A 174 -3.12 -25.91 -13.74
N ALA A 175 -4.05 -25.04 -13.39
CA ALA A 175 -4.95 -25.25 -12.28
C ALA A 175 -5.85 -26.49 -12.49
N ARG A 176 -6.31 -26.72 -13.71
CA ARG A 176 -7.11 -27.89 -14.09
C ARG A 176 -6.36 -29.21 -13.96
N ILE A 177 -5.08 -29.24 -14.39
CA ILE A 177 -4.19 -30.40 -14.21
C ILE A 177 -3.99 -30.68 -12.72
N ALA A 178 -3.75 -29.67 -11.92
CA ALA A 178 -3.47 -29.79 -10.49
C ALA A 178 -4.72 -30.12 -9.63
N LYS A 179 -5.93 -29.98 -10.18
CA LYS A 179 -7.21 -30.13 -9.46
C LYS A 179 -7.34 -31.45 -8.73
N SER A 180 -6.86 -32.57 -9.30
CA SER A 180 -6.95 -33.91 -8.68
C SER A 180 -6.12 -34.05 -7.40
N SER A 181 -5.16 -33.16 -7.17
CA SER A 181 -4.21 -33.19 -6.05
C SER A 181 -4.35 -32.01 -5.09
N THR A 182 -5.40 -31.18 -5.25
CA THR A 182 -5.62 -29.97 -4.46
C THR A 182 -7.09 -29.82 -4.07
N VAL A 183 -7.34 -29.05 -3.01
CA VAL A 183 -8.72 -28.74 -2.56
C VAL A 183 -9.27 -27.51 -3.28
N GLY A 184 -8.42 -26.55 -3.59
CA GLY A 184 -8.74 -25.36 -4.35
C GLY A 184 -7.51 -24.95 -5.16
N PRO A 185 -7.42 -25.35 -6.43
CA PRO A 185 -6.25 -25.04 -7.26
C PRO A 185 -5.88 -23.56 -7.26
N VAL A 186 -6.87 -22.68 -7.38
CA VAL A 186 -6.70 -21.23 -7.38
C VAL A 186 -7.41 -20.63 -6.19
N ILE A 187 -6.72 -19.81 -5.42
CA ILE A 187 -7.27 -19.16 -4.22
C ILE A 187 -6.90 -17.66 -4.14
N PHE A 188 -7.72 -16.92 -3.43
CA PHE A 188 -7.47 -15.56 -2.96
C PHE A 188 -8.42 -15.24 -1.80
N ALA A 189 -8.16 -14.18 -1.06
CA ALA A 189 -8.93 -13.85 0.13
C ALA A 189 -10.25 -13.11 -0.22
N ALA A 190 -11.16 -13.75 -0.97
CA ALA A 190 -12.39 -13.12 -1.43
C ALA A 190 -13.42 -12.83 -0.32
N GLY A 191 -13.25 -13.40 0.87
CA GLY A 191 -13.98 -13.02 2.08
C GLY A 191 -13.51 -11.69 2.68
N ASN A 192 -12.30 -11.24 2.35
CA ASN A 192 -11.80 -9.92 2.71
C ASN A 192 -12.21 -8.90 1.64
N ASP A 193 -12.91 -7.83 2.05
CA ASP A 193 -13.46 -6.83 1.11
C ASP A 193 -12.40 -6.15 0.24
N VAL A 194 -11.28 -5.75 0.85
CA VAL A 194 -10.19 -5.07 0.15
C VAL A 194 -9.52 -5.99 -0.86
N GLU A 195 -9.23 -7.23 -0.46
CA GLU A 195 -8.58 -8.21 -1.34
C GLU A 195 -9.49 -8.61 -2.50
N LEU A 196 -10.78 -8.85 -2.25
CA LEU A 196 -11.73 -9.14 -3.34
C LEU A 196 -11.75 -8.02 -4.38
N ILE A 197 -11.89 -6.76 -3.91
CA ILE A 197 -11.93 -5.60 -4.80
C ILE A 197 -10.62 -5.47 -5.60
N ASN A 198 -9.48 -5.67 -4.96
CA ASN A 198 -8.18 -5.46 -5.59
C ASN A 198 -7.81 -6.59 -6.56
N VAL A 199 -8.04 -7.86 -6.18
CA VAL A 199 -7.84 -9.01 -7.08
C VAL A 199 -8.78 -8.91 -8.28
N PHE A 200 -10.05 -8.55 -8.05
CA PHE A 200 -11.00 -8.33 -9.14
C PHE A 200 -10.53 -7.18 -10.06
N GLY A 201 -10.07 -6.06 -9.52
CA GLY A 201 -9.53 -4.95 -10.30
C GLY A 201 -8.29 -5.34 -11.12
N ALA A 202 -7.39 -6.14 -10.55
CA ALA A 202 -6.22 -6.65 -11.25
C ALA A 202 -6.61 -7.65 -12.37
N LEU A 203 -7.64 -8.46 -12.16
CA LEU A 203 -8.19 -9.33 -13.21
C LEU A 203 -8.90 -8.53 -14.31
N VAL A 204 -9.65 -7.47 -13.98
CA VAL A 204 -10.22 -6.56 -14.99
C VAL A 204 -9.10 -5.97 -15.84
N GLU A 205 -7.99 -5.53 -15.23
CA GLU A 205 -6.84 -5.02 -15.97
C GLU A 205 -6.25 -6.10 -16.90
N ALA A 206 -6.02 -7.30 -16.38
CA ALA A 206 -5.43 -8.39 -17.14
C ALA A 206 -6.31 -8.86 -18.33
N VAL A 207 -7.63 -8.86 -18.15
CA VAL A 207 -8.59 -9.37 -19.15
C VAL A 207 -9.02 -8.29 -20.11
N SER A 208 -9.40 -7.10 -19.61
CA SER A 208 -10.03 -6.03 -20.39
C SER A 208 -9.14 -4.79 -20.58
N GLY A 209 -7.96 -4.81 -19.93
CA GLY A 209 -6.97 -3.74 -20.03
C GLY A 209 -7.23 -2.57 -19.07
N ARG A 210 -6.22 -1.71 -18.99
CA ARG A 210 -6.18 -0.55 -18.09
C ARG A 210 -7.37 0.41 -18.23
N LYS A 211 -7.80 0.66 -19.48
CA LYS A 211 -8.92 1.59 -19.75
C LYS A 211 -10.22 1.12 -19.12
N ALA A 212 -10.46 -0.19 -19.06
CA ALA A 212 -11.64 -0.77 -18.41
C ALA A 212 -11.62 -0.51 -16.90
N VAL A 213 -10.45 -0.64 -16.24
CA VAL A 213 -10.29 -0.32 -14.82
C VAL A 213 -10.56 1.16 -14.57
N GLU A 214 -9.97 2.05 -15.35
CA GLU A 214 -10.11 3.51 -15.21
C GLU A 214 -11.57 3.96 -15.43
N ALA A 215 -12.25 3.43 -16.43
CA ALA A 215 -13.68 3.70 -16.70
C ALA A 215 -14.57 3.26 -15.53
N GLY A 216 -14.34 2.07 -14.98
CA GLY A 216 -15.09 1.59 -13.81
C GLY A 216 -14.83 2.41 -12.56
N ILE A 217 -13.58 2.83 -12.30
CA ILE A 217 -13.24 3.73 -11.19
C ILE A 217 -14.02 5.05 -11.32
N GLU A 218 -14.08 5.62 -12.51
CA GLU A 218 -14.82 6.87 -12.75
C GLU A 218 -16.31 6.71 -12.45
N LYS A 219 -16.93 5.64 -12.94
CA LYS A 219 -18.35 5.32 -12.66
C LYS A 219 -18.62 5.13 -11.15
N ILE A 220 -17.73 4.41 -10.44
CA ILE A 220 -17.84 4.24 -8.99
C ILE A 220 -17.73 5.58 -8.27
N ARG A 221 -16.73 6.39 -8.60
CA ARG A 221 -16.52 7.72 -8.00
C ARG A 221 -17.74 8.63 -8.23
N LYS A 222 -18.31 8.62 -9.42
CA LYS A 222 -19.54 9.36 -9.74
C LYS A 222 -20.70 8.89 -8.86
N THR A 223 -20.89 7.58 -8.72
CA THR A 223 -21.94 6.99 -7.86
C THR A 223 -21.76 7.40 -6.39
N VAL A 224 -20.53 7.33 -5.86
CA VAL A 224 -20.21 7.76 -4.50
C VAL A 224 -20.40 9.26 -4.31
N SER A 225 -20.05 10.09 -5.28
CA SER A 225 -20.14 11.55 -5.19
C SER A 225 -21.58 12.07 -5.08
N VAL A 226 -22.54 11.34 -5.64
CA VAL A 226 -23.98 11.64 -5.53
C VAL A 226 -24.65 10.94 -4.33
N GLY A 227 -23.85 10.39 -3.41
CA GLY A 227 -24.36 9.80 -2.16
C GLY A 227 -24.96 8.39 -2.30
N LYS A 228 -24.88 7.76 -3.48
CA LYS A 228 -25.37 6.40 -3.73
C LYS A 228 -24.33 5.37 -3.27
N THR A 229 -24.32 5.09 -1.96
CA THR A 229 -23.30 4.23 -1.33
C THR A 229 -23.91 2.99 -0.65
N SER A 230 -25.17 2.66 -0.93
CA SER A 230 -25.78 1.43 -0.46
C SER A 230 -25.35 0.22 -1.30
N GLN A 231 -25.44 -0.97 -0.74
CA GLN A 231 -25.18 -2.22 -1.45
C GLN A 231 -26.04 -2.33 -2.71
N SER A 232 -27.33 -1.97 -2.66
CA SER A 232 -28.23 -1.99 -3.83
C SER A 232 -27.80 -1.02 -4.94
N SER A 233 -27.29 0.17 -4.57
CA SER A 233 -26.76 1.12 -5.57
C SER A 233 -25.50 0.58 -6.25
N PHE A 234 -24.59 -0.05 -5.49
CA PHE A 234 -23.42 -0.69 -6.07
C PHE A 234 -23.77 -1.95 -6.86
N TYR A 235 -24.78 -2.70 -6.43
CA TYR A 235 -25.26 -3.86 -7.21
C TYR A 235 -25.76 -3.42 -8.59
N SER A 236 -26.58 -2.37 -8.68
CA SER A 236 -27.06 -1.83 -9.96
C SER A 236 -25.90 -1.35 -10.85
N LEU A 237 -24.91 -0.66 -10.27
CA LEU A 237 -23.70 -0.25 -10.99
C LEU A 237 -22.88 -1.45 -11.49
N LEU A 238 -22.69 -2.45 -10.63
CA LEU A 238 -21.95 -3.65 -10.99
C LEU A 238 -22.67 -4.47 -12.06
N LEU A 239 -24.00 -4.57 -12.04
CA LEU A 239 -24.77 -5.16 -13.14
C LEU A 239 -24.49 -4.47 -14.47
N GLU A 240 -24.43 -3.12 -14.49
CA GLU A 240 -24.06 -2.37 -15.70
C GLU A 240 -22.65 -2.72 -16.16
N LEU A 241 -21.66 -2.72 -15.24
CA LEU A 241 -20.26 -2.97 -15.57
C LEU A 241 -19.99 -4.42 -16.00
N THR A 242 -20.71 -5.40 -15.45
CA THR A 242 -20.47 -6.84 -15.65
C THR A 242 -21.45 -7.52 -16.61
N SER A 243 -22.48 -6.82 -17.08
CA SER A 243 -23.36 -7.31 -18.14
C SER A 243 -22.63 -7.39 -19.48
N GLN A 244 -23.23 -8.10 -20.43
CA GLN A 244 -22.69 -8.21 -21.78
C GLN A 244 -22.43 -6.82 -22.39
N GLY A 245 -21.20 -6.57 -22.83
CA GLY A 245 -20.76 -5.27 -23.34
C GLY A 245 -20.32 -4.27 -22.26
N GLY A 246 -20.45 -4.61 -20.98
CA GLY A 246 -19.90 -3.84 -19.88
C GLY A 246 -18.37 -3.99 -19.77
N GLU A 247 -17.69 -2.98 -19.26
CA GLU A 247 -16.22 -2.90 -19.23
C GLU A 247 -15.57 -4.03 -18.40
N TRP A 248 -16.31 -4.62 -17.44
CA TRP A 248 -15.84 -5.65 -16.52
C TRP A 248 -16.45 -7.03 -16.77
N HIS A 249 -17.21 -7.16 -17.87
CA HIS A 249 -17.92 -8.40 -18.23
C HIS A 249 -17.00 -9.61 -18.24
N GLU A 250 -15.91 -9.56 -19.00
CA GLU A 250 -15.01 -10.70 -19.21
C GLU A 250 -14.33 -11.15 -17.90
N ALA A 251 -13.98 -10.23 -17.02
CA ALA A 251 -13.40 -10.58 -15.72
C ALA A 251 -14.41 -11.23 -14.77
N ALA A 252 -15.65 -10.79 -14.80
CA ALA A 252 -16.73 -11.40 -14.01
C ALA A 252 -17.03 -12.83 -14.52
N GLU A 253 -17.18 -12.99 -15.84
CA GLU A 253 -17.42 -14.29 -16.46
C GLU A 253 -16.25 -15.27 -16.25
N LEU A 254 -15.00 -14.80 -16.24
CA LEU A 254 -13.83 -15.60 -15.90
C LEU A 254 -13.95 -16.20 -14.48
N LEU A 255 -14.28 -15.41 -13.48
CA LEU A 255 -14.42 -15.89 -12.10
C LEU A 255 -15.63 -16.82 -11.93
N LYS A 256 -16.74 -16.53 -12.59
CA LYS A 256 -17.92 -17.43 -12.63
C LYS A 256 -17.57 -18.75 -13.31
N HIS A 257 -16.86 -18.71 -14.44
CA HIS A 257 -16.38 -19.90 -15.13
C HIS A 257 -15.49 -20.75 -14.22
N TRP A 258 -14.49 -20.13 -13.57
CA TRP A 258 -13.58 -20.82 -12.64
C TRP A 258 -14.31 -21.46 -11.45
N SER A 259 -15.35 -20.78 -10.94
CA SER A 259 -16.24 -21.36 -9.91
C SER A 259 -16.99 -22.57 -10.45
N LYS A 260 -17.57 -22.47 -11.66
CA LYS A 260 -18.34 -23.55 -12.31
C LYS A 260 -17.52 -24.80 -12.58
N ILE A 261 -16.29 -24.65 -13.02
CA ILE A 261 -15.37 -25.78 -13.28
C ILE A 261 -14.62 -26.24 -12.02
N ASN A 262 -14.93 -25.67 -10.85
CA ASN A 262 -14.33 -25.97 -9.54
C ASN A 262 -12.79 -25.79 -9.50
N ILE A 263 -12.27 -24.78 -10.18
CA ILE A 263 -10.89 -24.31 -10.00
C ILE A 263 -10.81 -23.44 -8.74
N LEU A 264 -11.84 -22.63 -8.46
CA LEU A 264 -11.99 -21.94 -7.19
C LEU A 264 -12.66 -22.88 -6.16
N PRO A 265 -12.25 -22.85 -4.88
CA PRO A 265 -12.94 -23.59 -3.82
C PRO A 265 -14.37 -23.04 -3.63
N LYS A 266 -15.32 -23.94 -3.28
CA LYS A 266 -16.74 -23.57 -3.10
C LYS A 266 -16.96 -22.45 -2.10
N ASN A 267 -16.08 -22.33 -1.10
CA ASN A 267 -16.15 -21.31 -0.05
C ASN A 267 -15.25 -20.09 -0.34
N ILE A 268 -14.81 -19.89 -1.59
CA ILE A 268 -13.85 -18.81 -1.95
C ILE A 268 -14.30 -17.43 -1.43
N TYR A 269 -15.57 -17.09 -1.54
CA TYR A 269 -16.12 -15.81 -1.10
C TYR A 269 -16.25 -15.65 0.43
N GLN A 270 -15.84 -16.66 1.21
CA GLN A 270 -15.74 -16.63 2.66
C GLN A 270 -14.29 -16.63 3.14
N MET A 271 -13.34 -16.99 2.26
CA MET A 271 -11.92 -17.13 2.61
C MET A 271 -11.31 -15.78 3.00
N GLN A 272 -10.71 -15.76 4.19
CA GLN A 272 -9.94 -14.63 4.71
C GLN A 272 -8.44 -14.81 4.40
N LYS A 273 -7.62 -13.79 4.63
CA LYS A 273 -6.15 -13.87 4.46
C LYS A 273 -5.52 -15.03 5.24
N ASN A 274 -6.01 -15.34 6.43
CA ASN A 274 -5.51 -16.45 7.22
C ASN A 274 -5.86 -17.82 6.61
N ASP A 275 -7.02 -17.93 5.95
CA ASP A 275 -7.41 -19.17 5.25
C ASP A 275 -6.51 -19.41 4.03
N VAL A 276 -6.25 -18.36 3.24
CA VAL A 276 -5.28 -18.42 2.14
C VAL A 276 -3.91 -18.87 2.63
N ARG A 277 -3.42 -18.27 3.73
CA ARG A 277 -2.16 -18.67 4.36
C ARG A 277 -2.17 -20.17 4.73
N ALA A 278 -3.23 -20.65 5.39
CA ALA A 278 -3.34 -22.04 5.78
C ALA A 278 -3.35 -23.00 4.58
N PHE A 279 -3.99 -22.62 3.46
CA PHE A 279 -3.97 -23.39 2.22
C PHE A 279 -2.55 -23.50 1.63
N LEU A 280 -1.80 -22.40 1.63
CA LEU A 280 -0.41 -22.37 1.15
C LEU A 280 0.51 -23.18 2.07
N GLU A 281 0.35 -23.06 3.39
CA GLU A 281 1.10 -23.85 4.38
C GLU A 281 0.90 -25.36 4.19
N SER A 282 -0.33 -25.76 3.89
CA SER A 282 -0.74 -27.17 3.73
C SER A 282 -0.65 -27.71 2.30
N ASN A 283 -0.13 -26.93 1.34
CA ASN A 283 -0.05 -27.28 -0.08
C ASN A 283 -1.39 -27.68 -0.70
N LEU A 284 -2.49 -27.07 -0.25
CA LEU A 284 -3.85 -27.34 -0.74
C LEU A 284 -4.22 -26.52 -1.97
N SER A 285 -3.37 -25.59 -2.39
CA SER A 285 -3.51 -24.75 -3.57
C SER A 285 -2.21 -24.73 -4.38
N VAL A 286 -2.33 -24.48 -5.68
CA VAL A 286 -1.17 -24.34 -6.59
C VAL A 286 -1.00 -22.93 -7.11
N VAL A 287 -2.04 -22.11 -7.05
CA VAL A 287 -2.01 -20.69 -7.44
C VAL A 287 -2.72 -19.87 -6.37
N ALA A 288 -2.09 -18.81 -5.92
CA ALA A 288 -2.72 -17.81 -5.08
C ALA A 288 -2.62 -16.42 -5.74
N PHE A 289 -3.71 -15.64 -5.71
CA PHE A 289 -3.66 -14.22 -6.04
C PHE A 289 -3.50 -13.42 -4.76
N MET A 290 -2.45 -12.62 -4.68
CA MET A 290 -2.20 -11.74 -3.54
C MET A 290 -1.28 -10.58 -3.92
N SER A 291 -1.05 -9.66 -2.98
CA SER A 291 0.00 -8.65 -3.16
C SER A 291 1.39 -9.22 -2.83
N LEU A 292 2.43 -8.67 -3.43
CA LEU A 292 3.82 -8.98 -3.10
C LEU A 292 4.08 -8.79 -1.59
N SER A 293 3.48 -7.74 -0.98
CA SER A 293 3.59 -7.52 0.46
C SER A 293 2.93 -8.61 1.31
N ASP A 294 1.81 -9.19 0.86
CA ASP A 294 1.19 -10.32 1.55
C ASP A 294 2.03 -11.59 1.40
N HIS A 295 2.56 -11.87 0.20
CA HIS A 295 3.49 -12.98 -0.03
C HIS A 295 4.73 -12.85 0.87
N ARG A 296 5.35 -11.67 0.95
CA ARG A 296 6.51 -11.40 1.82
C ARG A 296 6.22 -11.50 3.31
N SER A 297 4.95 -11.45 3.71
CA SER A 297 4.52 -11.66 5.10
C SER A 297 4.42 -13.13 5.52
N LEU A 298 4.49 -14.06 4.56
CA LEU A 298 4.46 -15.50 4.82
C LEU A 298 5.75 -15.99 5.48
N LYS A 299 5.72 -17.21 6.01
CA LYS A 299 6.92 -17.87 6.52
C LYS A 299 7.91 -18.13 5.37
N ARG A 300 9.21 -18.09 5.66
CA ARG A 300 10.27 -18.22 4.65
C ARG A 300 10.21 -19.54 3.87
N ASP A 301 9.83 -20.63 4.52
CA ASP A 301 9.68 -21.95 3.89
C ASP A 301 8.50 -21.98 2.90
N ILE A 302 7.43 -21.19 3.14
CA ILE A 302 6.31 -21.04 2.21
C ILE A 302 6.74 -20.19 1.02
N ILE A 303 7.36 -19.02 1.27
CA ILE A 303 7.89 -18.15 0.21
C ILE A 303 8.78 -18.94 -0.76
N SER A 304 9.63 -19.84 -0.23
CA SER A 304 10.51 -20.66 -1.09
C SER A 304 9.80 -21.70 -1.95
N ARG A 305 8.58 -22.11 -1.57
CA ARG A 305 7.79 -23.10 -2.32
C ARG A 305 6.95 -22.50 -3.44
N TYR A 306 6.71 -21.20 -3.40
CA TYR A 306 5.90 -20.48 -4.38
C TYR A 306 6.76 -19.46 -5.13
N SER A 307 6.54 -19.35 -6.43
CA SER A 307 7.17 -18.34 -7.29
C SER A 307 6.14 -17.28 -7.63
N SER A 308 6.43 -16.04 -7.36
CA SER A 308 5.60 -14.94 -7.85
C SER A 308 5.75 -14.76 -9.35
N SER A 309 4.66 -14.39 -10.00
CA SER A 309 4.62 -13.97 -11.40
C SER A 309 3.52 -12.92 -11.58
N PHE A 310 3.60 -12.20 -12.67
CA PHE A 310 2.55 -11.25 -13.05
C PHE A 310 1.26 -12.00 -13.37
N ILE A 311 0.11 -11.38 -13.10
CA ILE A 311 -1.17 -11.88 -13.61
C ILE A 311 -1.11 -11.77 -15.13
N PRO A 312 -1.17 -12.89 -15.88
CA PRO A 312 -1.05 -12.87 -17.32
C PRO A 312 -2.30 -12.29 -17.97
N GLY A 313 -2.15 -11.76 -19.17
CA GLY A 313 -3.27 -11.31 -19.99
C GLY A 313 -4.02 -12.44 -20.67
N THR A 314 -4.85 -12.08 -21.64
CA THR A 314 -5.59 -12.99 -22.52
C THR A 314 -4.98 -12.98 -23.94
N ALA A 315 -5.46 -13.83 -24.83
CA ALA A 315 -5.06 -13.77 -26.26
C ALA A 315 -5.46 -12.46 -26.95
N ILE A 316 -6.46 -11.75 -26.44
CA ILE A 316 -6.91 -10.45 -26.95
C ILE A 316 -6.14 -9.32 -26.28
N ASN A 317 -5.93 -9.41 -24.97
CA ASN A 317 -5.13 -8.46 -24.18
C ASN A 317 -3.91 -9.16 -23.61
N VAL A 318 -2.82 -9.19 -24.36
CA VAL A 318 -1.57 -9.87 -23.98
C VAL A 318 -0.74 -9.10 -22.95
N GLU A 319 -1.14 -7.87 -22.61
CA GLU A 319 -0.45 -7.06 -21.62
C GLU A 319 -0.62 -7.68 -20.23
N ARG A 320 0.46 -7.70 -19.48
CA ARG A 320 0.43 -8.10 -18.06
C ARG A 320 -0.13 -6.98 -17.22
N ASN A 321 -0.71 -7.31 -16.07
CA ASN A 321 -1.27 -6.32 -15.17
C ASN A 321 -0.18 -5.39 -14.59
N LEU A 322 -0.52 -4.11 -14.49
CA LEU A 322 0.28 -3.05 -13.85
C LEU A 322 -0.36 -2.56 -12.55
N THR A 323 -1.24 -3.37 -11.94
CA THR A 323 -1.73 -3.08 -10.57
C THR A 323 -0.57 -3.20 -9.60
N ALA A 324 0.20 -2.13 -9.50
CA ALA A 324 1.42 -2.02 -8.72
C ALA A 324 1.28 -0.81 -7.76
N PRO A 325 0.66 -1.01 -6.59
CA PRO A 325 0.43 0.06 -5.63
C PRO A 325 1.75 0.67 -5.16
N VAL A 326 1.83 1.99 -5.23
CA VAL A 326 2.99 2.75 -4.75
C VAL A 326 2.74 3.19 -3.32
N ILE A 327 3.73 2.97 -2.44
CA ILE A 327 3.74 3.53 -1.10
C ILE A 327 4.42 4.90 -1.17
N TYR A 328 3.71 5.91 -0.66
CA TYR A 328 4.22 7.28 -0.56
C TYR A 328 4.66 7.62 0.85
N ALA A 329 5.74 8.40 0.92
CA ALA A 329 6.10 9.18 2.11
C ALA A 329 5.67 10.63 1.87
N ILE A 330 4.81 11.17 2.74
CA ILE A 330 4.22 12.49 2.64
C ILE A 330 4.61 13.31 3.87
N GLN A 331 5.33 14.40 3.65
CA GLN A 331 5.59 15.36 4.72
C GLN A 331 4.33 16.20 4.96
N MET A 332 3.67 15.99 6.11
CA MET A 332 2.38 16.63 6.44
C MET A 332 2.53 18.00 7.09
N LYS A 333 3.68 18.26 7.73
CA LYS A 333 4.04 19.53 8.34
C LYS A 333 5.50 19.87 8.03
N LYS A 334 5.85 21.15 8.02
CA LYS A 334 7.24 21.56 7.93
C LYS A 334 8.01 21.09 9.17
N GLY A 335 9.11 20.38 8.96
CA GLY A 335 9.97 19.87 10.01
C GLY A 335 11.25 19.28 9.43
N LYS A 336 12.42 19.62 9.98
CA LYS A 336 13.72 19.18 9.44
C LYS A 336 13.85 17.65 9.44
N GLN A 337 13.43 16.99 10.51
CA GLN A 337 13.55 15.53 10.64
C GLN A 337 12.66 14.81 9.63
N ALA A 338 11.37 15.16 9.55
CA ALA A 338 10.46 14.57 8.57
C ALA A 338 10.96 14.81 7.14
N HIS A 339 11.42 16.02 6.84
CA HIS A 339 12.00 16.38 5.53
C HIS A 339 13.22 15.52 5.18
N SER A 340 14.22 15.47 6.09
CA SER A 340 15.41 14.63 5.88
C SER A 340 15.07 13.16 5.72
N SER A 341 14.07 12.64 6.45
CA SER A 341 13.67 11.25 6.37
C SER A 341 13.09 10.87 5.02
N VAL A 342 12.24 11.72 4.45
CA VAL A 342 11.68 11.47 3.10
C VAL A 342 12.81 11.46 2.06
N ILE A 343 13.75 12.38 2.12
CA ILE A 343 14.91 12.41 1.22
C ILE A 343 15.71 11.10 1.35
N LEU A 344 16.03 10.69 2.57
CA LEU A 344 16.78 9.45 2.80
C LEU A 344 16.04 8.20 2.33
N LEU A 345 14.73 8.11 2.56
CA LEU A 345 13.90 7.00 2.11
C LEU A 345 13.77 6.97 0.59
N ALA A 346 13.76 8.10 -0.07
CA ALA A 346 13.69 8.19 -1.53
C ALA A 346 15.04 7.90 -2.22
N ASP A 347 16.15 7.91 -1.48
CA ASP A 347 17.51 7.79 -2.03
C ASP A 347 18.34 6.75 -1.24
N SER A 348 19.16 7.19 -0.31
CA SER A 348 20.24 6.40 0.31
C SER A 348 19.76 5.22 1.18
N LEU A 349 18.50 5.22 1.62
CA LEU A 349 17.90 4.12 2.39
C LEU A 349 17.10 3.13 1.55
N GLN A 350 17.00 3.31 0.24
CA GLN A 350 16.22 2.45 -0.63
C GLN A 350 16.64 0.97 -0.52
N THR A 351 17.94 0.68 -0.58
CA THR A 351 18.45 -0.69 -0.44
C THR A 351 18.03 -1.34 0.88
N SER A 352 18.16 -0.61 1.99
CA SER A 352 17.77 -1.14 3.29
C SER A 352 16.26 -1.30 3.41
N LEU A 353 15.50 -0.39 2.82
CA LEU A 353 14.04 -0.41 2.83
C LEU A 353 13.50 -1.60 2.03
N CYS A 354 14.01 -1.82 0.82
CA CYS A 354 13.62 -2.95 -0.03
C CYS A 354 14.07 -4.29 0.58
N ALA A 355 15.29 -4.38 1.11
CA ALA A 355 15.76 -5.60 1.77
C ALA A 355 14.91 -6.02 2.98
N LYS A 356 14.35 -5.06 3.73
CA LYS A 356 13.48 -5.36 4.87
C LYS A 356 12.03 -5.64 4.48
N THR A 357 11.51 -4.95 3.48
CA THR A 357 10.10 -5.10 3.06
C THR A 357 9.90 -6.20 2.02
N GLY A 358 10.94 -6.52 1.24
CA GLY A 358 10.86 -7.40 0.07
C GLY A 358 10.15 -6.75 -1.13
N LEU A 359 9.85 -5.44 -1.06
CA LEU A 359 9.18 -4.70 -2.12
C LEU A 359 10.15 -4.08 -3.11
N ALA A 360 9.65 -3.70 -4.29
CA ALA A 360 10.47 -3.14 -5.34
C ALA A 360 10.88 -1.69 -5.05
N PRO A 361 12.15 -1.32 -5.36
CA PRO A 361 12.64 0.03 -5.19
C PRO A 361 12.08 1.00 -6.23
N VAL A 362 12.04 2.27 -5.87
CA VAL A 362 11.69 3.35 -6.80
C VAL A 362 12.90 3.89 -7.57
N GLN A 363 14.11 3.67 -7.07
CA GLN A 363 15.38 4.13 -7.65
C GLN A 363 15.95 3.14 -8.67
N LYS A 364 16.44 3.65 -9.81
CA LYS A 364 17.03 2.85 -10.90
C LYS A 364 18.24 2.03 -10.45
N ASN A 365 19.12 2.65 -9.66
CA ASN A 365 20.40 2.08 -9.26
C ASN A 365 20.34 1.39 -7.89
N CYS A 366 19.15 1.17 -7.35
CA CYS A 366 19.00 0.45 -6.08
C CYS A 366 19.03 -1.07 -6.36
N PRO A 367 19.88 -1.84 -5.68
CA PRO A 367 19.80 -3.29 -5.74
C PRO A 367 18.47 -3.78 -5.17
N THR A 368 17.90 -4.78 -5.81
CA THR A 368 16.68 -5.45 -5.36
C THR A 368 17.00 -6.56 -4.37
N PRO A 369 16.10 -6.87 -3.43
CA PRO A 369 16.34 -7.95 -2.47
C PRO A 369 16.33 -9.34 -3.12
N ASP A 370 15.64 -9.48 -4.25
CA ASP A 370 15.52 -10.75 -4.99
C ASP A 370 14.99 -10.53 -6.41
N ILE A 371 14.91 -11.62 -7.18
CA ILE A 371 14.45 -11.62 -8.57
C ILE A 371 13.03 -11.10 -8.72
N GLN A 372 12.11 -11.39 -7.79
CA GLN A 372 10.71 -10.96 -7.87
C GLN A 372 10.57 -9.44 -7.79
N SER A 373 11.25 -8.83 -6.82
CA SER A 373 11.27 -7.36 -6.71
C SER A 373 11.93 -6.71 -7.92
N ASP A 374 12.89 -7.39 -8.52
CA ASP A 374 13.56 -6.94 -9.74
C ASP A 374 12.63 -7.03 -10.95
N ASP A 375 11.89 -8.12 -11.08
CA ASP A 375 10.88 -8.30 -12.14
C ASP A 375 9.78 -7.23 -12.06
N VAL A 376 9.26 -6.95 -10.87
CA VAL A 376 8.29 -5.85 -10.67
C VAL A 376 8.87 -4.51 -11.09
N ARG A 377 10.11 -4.21 -10.70
CA ARG A 377 10.81 -3.00 -11.11
C ARG A 377 10.92 -2.88 -12.62
N TYR A 378 11.32 -3.97 -13.30
CA TYR A 378 11.45 -4.01 -14.76
C TYR A 378 10.10 -3.88 -15.47
N LEU A 379 9.09 -4.60 -15.01
CA LEU A 379 7.74 -4.51 -15.58
C LEU A 379 7.23 -3.06 -15.55
N VAL A 380 7.28 -2.43 -14.38
CA VAL A 380 6.85 -1.04 -14.21
C VAL A 380 7.67 -0.08 -15.08
N ALA A 381 8.99 -0.32 -15.19
CA ALA A 381 9.86 0.52 -16.02
C ALA A 381 9.57 0.39 -17.52
N ALA A 382 9.20 -0.82 -17.98
CA ALA A 382 9.01 -1.13 -19.39
C ALA A 382 7.58 -0.90 -19.89
N SER A 383 6.57 -1.12 -19.03
CA SER A 383 5.18 -1.24 -19.50
C SER A 383 4.32 0.01 -19.28
N GLY A 384 4.59 0.83 -18.28
CA GLY A 384 3.83 2.05 -18.09
C GLY A 384 3.71 2.52 -16.64
N VAL A 385 2.86 3.51 -16.42
CA VAL A 385 2.63 4.07 -15.07
C VAL A 385 1.88 3.05 -14.23
N PRO A 386 2.36 2.71 -13.02
CA PRO A 386 1.67 1.79 -12.11
C PRO A 386 0.23 2.21 -11.83
N LEU A 387 -0.69 1.24 -11.85
CA LEU A 387 -2.05 1.46 -11.39
C LEU A 387 -2.12 1.31 -9.86
N PRO A 388 -2.78 2.22 -9.16
CA PRO A 388 -3.09 2.02 -7.76
C PRO A 388 -4.18 0.95 -7.61
N MET A 389 -4.31 0.39 -6.41
CA MET A 389 -5.38 -0.56 -6.06
C MET A 389 -6.77 0.02 -6.34
N LEU A 390 -7.67 -0.81 -6.86
CA LEU A 390 -9.06 -0.41 -7.12
C LEU A 390 -9.73 0.10 -5.84
N SER A 391 -9.53 -0.58 -4.70
CA SER A 391 -10.11 -0.19 -3.41
C SER A 391 -9.69 1.22 -2.95
N GLU A 392 -8.43 1.60 -3.17
CA GLU A 392 -7.88 2.90 -2.77
C GLU A 392 -8.21 3.99 -3.80
N SER A 393 -8.37 3.59 -5.07
CA SER A 393 -8.73 4.51 -6.16
C SER A 393 -10.20 4.89 -6.13
N ALA A 394 -11.09 3.97 -5.73
CA ALA A 394 -12.54 4.16 -5.78
C ALA A 394 -13.15 4.65 -4.46
N PHE A 395 -12.53 4.33 -3.32
CA PHE A 395 -13.14 4.55 -2.00
C PHE A 395 -12.19 5.20 -1.00
N THR A 396 -12.76 6.03 -0.12
CA THR A 396 -12.02 6.68 0.97
C THR A 396 -12.26 6.03 2.34
N ASN A 397 -13.22 5.11 2.47
CA ASN A 397 -13.64 4.56 3.76
C ASN A 397 -14.09 3.09 3.64
N LYS A 398 -14.08 2.37 4.78
CA LYS A 398 -14.47 0.96 4.85
C LYS A 398 -15.96 0.73 4.52
N PRO A 399 -16.95 1.50 5.04
CA PRO A 399 -18.35 1.23 4.74
C PRO A 399 -18.66 1.14 3.24
N ASN A 400 -18.10 2.04 2.43
CA ASN A 400 -18.32 2.02 0.98
C ASN A 400 -17.63 0.80 0.33
N ARG A 401 -16.41 0.45 0.79
CA ARG A 401 -15.71 -0.77 0.33
C ARG A 401 -16.51 -2.03 0.65
N THR A 402 -17.03 -2.13 1.88
CA THR A 402 -17.84 -3.28 2.30
C THR A 402 -19.13 -3.41 1.47
N ALA A 403 -19.88 -2.33 1.31
CA ALA A 403 -21.11 -2.34 0.50
C ALA A 403 -20.85 -2.73 -0.97
N PHE A 404 -19.75 -2.26 -1.54
CA PHE A 404 -19.32 -2.63 -2.89
C PHE A 404 -18.89 -4.08 -2.97
N ALA A 405 -18.07 -4.58 -2.03
CA ALA A 405 -17.60 -5.95 -1.99
C ALA A 405 -18.76 -6.96 -1.81
N GLU A 406 -19.75 -6.64 -0.99
CA GLU A 406 -20.96 -7.45 -0.83
C GLU A 406 -21.76 -7.53 -2.12
N ALA A 407 -21.94 -6.40 -2.82
CA ALA A 407 -22.60 -6.36 -4.11
C ALA A 407 -21.82 -7.19 -5.15
N LEU A 408 -20.47 -7.06 -5.17
CA LEU A 408 -19.61 -7.82 -6.07
C LEU A 408 -19.69 -9.33 -5.79
N ARG A 409 -19.66 -9.76 -4.52
CA ARG A 409 -19.85 -11.17 -4.16
C ARG A 409 -21.18 -11.72 -4.65
N THR A 410 -22.24 -10.93 -4.58
CA THR A 410 -23.56 -11.33 -5.10
C THR A 410 -23.49 -11.58 -6.60
N ILE A 411 -22.96 -10.61 -7.37
CA ILE A 411 -22.81 -10.73 -8.83
C ILE A 411 -21.96 -11.95 -9.25
N LEU A 412 -20.89 -12.23 -8.51
CA LEU A 412 -19.96 -13.32 -8.85
C LEU A 412 -20.47 -14.71 -8.41
N LYS A 413 -21.50 -14.79 -7.57
CA LYS A 413 -22.15 -16.05 -7.18
C LYS A 413 -23.31 -16.43 -8.10
N ASP A 414 -23.97 -15.45 -8.70
CA ASP A 414 -25.06 -15.60 -9.67
C ASP A 414 -24.51 -15.95 -11.06
#